data_8c4a5489e0404f99abf26c86824d95c0
#
_entry.id   8c4a5489e0404f99abf26c86824d95c0
#
_cell.length_a   1.000
_cell.length_b   1.000
_cell.length_c   1.000
_cell.angle_alpha   90.00
_cell.angle_beta   90.00
_cell.angle_gamma   90.00
#
_symmetry.space_group_name_H-M   'P 1'
#
loop_
_entity.id
_entity.type
_entity.pdbx_description
1 polymer ?
#
loop_
_entity_poly.entity_id
_entity_poly.type
_entity_poly.pdbx_seq_one_letter_code
_entity_poly.pdbx_strand_id
1 'polypeptide(L)'
;MPLSSAPSVSTGFASSVIFDLDGTLVDPAGAITGGIAAALAAHRVPVPSQQVLDSMVGPPLLTSLKALPGVTQENVASIMDHYRSSYLNSGMAASKVYPGIRELLQTLGEFGVARAVATSKPEPLAHRLLEVQGLAGLIDSVHGSHPDETVPHSGKTEIVAAALSAVGADGVDEHQRRDRVVMVGDRIFDVAGAHAHGLRCIGVTWGYAPEGELEAAGADHLAADAAQLADLLQQLLGLSSSLRSALA
;
A
#
# COMPACT_ATOMS: atom_id res chain seq x y z
N MET A 1 2.28 -56.30 -2.87
CA MET A 1 3.02 -55.11 -3.31
C MET A 1 2.11 -53.91 -3.12
N PRO A 2 2.30 -53.04 -2.12
CA PRO A 2 1.51 -51.84 -2.00
C PRO A 2 2.10 -50.79 -2.96
N LEU A 3 1.24 -50.18 -3.79
CA LEU A 3 1.57 -49.05 -4.67
C LEU A 3 1.90 -47.85 -3.79
N SER A 4 3.15 -47.38 -3.91
CA SER A 4 3.60 -46.12 -3.34
C SER A 4 2.78 -44.98 -3.96
N SER A 5 1.95 -44.34 -3.16
CA SER A 5 1.31 -43.07 -3.55
C SER A 5 2.41 -42.00 -3.63
N ALA A 6 2.71 -41.57 -4.83
CA ALA A 6 3.51 -40.35 -5.02
C ALA A 6 2.85 -39.16 -4.30
N PRO A 7 3.63 -38.26 -3.69
CA PRO A 7 3.04 -37.08 -3.10
C PRO A 7 2.41 -36.23 -4.22
N SER A 8 1.12 -35.94 -4.07
CA SER A 8 0.43 -35.00 -4.93
C SER A 8 1.14 -33.65 -4.80
N VAL A 9 1.85 -33.23 -5.85
CA VAL A 9 2.32 -31.87 -5.99
C VAL A 9 1.06 -31.00 -6.04
N SER A 10 0.74 -30.36 -4.90
CA SER A 10 -0.28 -29.33 -4.87
C SER A 10 0.20 -28.20 -5.79
N THR A 11 -0.38 -28.11 -6.99
CA THR A 11 -0.26 -26.94 -7.88
C THR A 11 -1.08 -25.80 -7.30
N GLY A 12 -0.89 -25.52 -6.03
CA GLY A 12 -1.54 -24.43 -5.34
C GLY A 12 -0.82 -23.11 -5.65
N PHE A 13 -1.57 -22.12 -6.02
CA PHE A 13 -1.12 -20.75 -6.09
C PHE A 13 -0.46 -20.33 -4.76
N ALA A 14 0.67 -19.60 -4.82
CA ALA A 14 1.45 -19.25 -3.64
C ALA A 14 0.71 -18.25 -2.74
N SER A 15 0.96 -18.33 -1.43
CA SER A 15 0.49 -17.29 -0.50
C SER A 15 1.10 -15.95 -0.86
N SER A 16 0.32 -14.88 -0.72
CA SER A 16 0.71 -13.55 -1.18
C SER A 16 0.25 -12.47 -0.22
N VAL A 17 1.03 -11.40 -0.11
CA VAL A 17 0.63 -10.17 0.60
C VAL A 17 0.69 -9.00 -0.36
N ILE A 18 -0.40 -8.25 -0.42
CA ILE A 18 -0.50 -7.01 -1.18
C ILE A 18 -0.42 -5.87 -0.17
N PHE A 19 0.56 -4.98 -0.33
CA PHE A 19 0.78 -3.85 0.57
C PHE A 19 0.39 -2.54 -0.10
N ASP A 20 -0.19 -1.61 0.64
CA ASP A 20 -0.07 -0.21 0.29
C ASP A 20 1.35 0.29 0.56
N LEU A 21 1.68 1.49 0.12
CA LEU A 21 3.05 2.03 0.18
C LEU A 21 3.19 3.15 1.22
N ASP A 22 2.59 4.34 0.95
CA ASP A 22 2.71 5.49 1.82
C ASP A 22 1.81 5.34 3.06
N GLY A 23 2.37 5.38 4.25
CA GLY A 23 1.65 5.11 5.51
C GLY A 23 1.64 3.64 5.91
N THR A 24 2.02 2.73 5.02
CA THR A 24 2.05 1.28 5.29
C THR A 24 3.47 0.73 5.34
N LEU A 25 4.22 0.81 4.24
CA LEU A 25 5.63 0.38 4.16
C LEU A 25 6.58 1.54 4.45
N VAL A 26 6.23 2.73 4.02
CA VAL A 26 7.08 3.94 4.09
C VAL A 26 6.31 5.07 4.76
N ASP A 27 6.93 5.67 5.77
CA ASP A 27 6.52 6.95 6.35
C ASP A 27 7.05 8.08 5.45
N PRO A 28 6.18 8.87 4.82
CA PRO A 28 6.62 10.05 4.07
C PRO A 28 7.25 11.13 4.95
N ALA A 29 7.25 11.00 6.28
CA ALA A 29 7.90 11.91 7.24
C ALA A 29 7.58 13.39 6.99
N GLY A 30 6.32 13.68 6.65
CA GLY A 30 5.86 15.02 6.32
C GLY A 30 6.21 15.51 4.91
N ALA A 31 6.94 14.74 4.10
CA ALA A 31 7.33 15.15 2.75
C ALA A 31 6.13 15.32 1.82
N ILE A 32 5.09 14.51 1.97
CA ILE A 32 3.85 14.65 1.19
C ILE A 32 3.09 15.88 1.68
N THR A 33 2.73 15.95 2.95
CA THR A 33 1.91 17.02 3.52
C THR A 33 2.59 18.39 3.44
N GLY A 34 3.88 18.46 3.79
CA GLY A 34 4.70 19.67 3.67
C GLY A 34 4.91 20.10 2.22
N GLY A 35 5.10 19.15 1.30
CA GLY A 35 5.21 19.43 -0.13
C GLY A 35 3.91 19.99 -0.71
N ILE A 36 2.75 19.43 -0.33
CA ILE A 36 1.44 19.97 -0.72
C ILE A 36 1.25 21.38 -0.17
N ALA A 37 1.52 21.60 1.13
CA ALA A 37 1.42 22.92 1.76
C ALA A 37 2.29 23.97 1.07
N ALA A 38 3.54 23.62 0.73
CA ALA A 38 4.46 24.51 0.01
C ALA A 38 3.96 24.83 -1.40
N ALA A 39 3.45 23.83 -2.12
CA ALA A 39 2.90 24.04 -3.46
C ALA A 39 1.67 24.94 -3.44
N LEU A 40 0.73 24.73 -2.51
CA LEU A 40 -0.44 25.59 -2.33
C LEU A 40 -0.02 27.05 -2.03
N ALA A 41 0.90 27.25 -1.08
CA ALA A 41 1.39 28.57 -0.70
C ALA A 41 2.07 29.29 -1.89
N ALA A 42 2.89 28.59 -2.66
CA ALA A 42 3.56 29.15 -3.86
C ALA A 42 2.56 29.62 -4.92
N HIS A 43 1.40 28.97 -5.00
CA HIS A 43 0.31 29.34 -5.91
C HIS A 43 -0.74 30.25 -5.27
N ARG A 44 -0.46 30.80 -4.07
CA ARG A 44 -1.36 31.70 -3.33
C ARG A 44 -2.73 31.09 -3.00
N VAL A 45 -2.78 29.77 -2.89
CA VAL A 45 -3.96 29.04 -2.44
C VAL A 45 -3.86 28.87 -0.90
N PRO A 46 -4.96 29.07 -0.15
CA PRO A 46 -4.94 28.88 1.29
C PRO A 46 -4.48 27.48 1.68
N VAL A 47 -3.49 27.40 2.58
CA VAL A 47 -3.00 26.11 3.11
C VAL A 47 -4.00 25.63 4.17
N PRO A 48 -4.56 24.41 4.04
CA PRO A 48 -5.51 23.89 5.00
C PRO A 48 -4.82 23.48 6.32
N SER A 49 -5.61 23.06 7.32
CA SER A 49 -5.07 22.55 8.58
C SER A 49 -4.24 21.26 8.36
N GLN A 50 -3.35 20.94 9.31
CA GLN A 50 -2.56 19.72 9.26
C GLN A 50 -3.44 18.47 9.16
N GLN A 51 -4.54 18.41 9.87
CA GLN A 51 -5.50 17.30 9.80
C GLN A 51 -6.05 17.09 8.38
N VAL A 52 -6.33 18.18 7.65
CA VAL A 52 -6.76 18.07 6.24
C VAL A 52 -5.60 17.61 5.36
N LEU A 53 -4.38 18.13 5.57
CA LEU A 53 -3.20 17.66 4.84
C LEU A 53 -2.92 16.18 5.07
N ASP A 54 -3.04 15.70 6.31
CA ASP A 54 -2.86 14.28 6.65
C ASP A 54 -3.90 13.41 5.95
N SER A 55 -5.14 13.86 5.85
CA SER A 55 -6.20 13.14 5.13
C SER A 55 -5.96 13.04 3.62
N MET A 56 -5.05 13.84 3.06
CA MET A 56 -4.66 13.79 1.64
C MET A 56 -3.60 12.71 1.36
N VAL A 57 -3.04 12.06 2.38
CA VAL A 57 -2.15 10.90 2.22
C VAL A 57 -3.03 9.66 2.04
N GLY A 58 -2.79 8.89 0.98
CA GLY A 58 -3.55 7.69 0.62
C GLY A 58 -4.46 7.86 -0.60
N PRO A 59 -5.37 8.84 -0.66
CA PRO A 59 -6.17 9.05 -1.86
C PRO A 59 -5.36 9.65 -3.02
N PRO A 60 -5.88 9.56 -4.30
CA PRO A 60 -5.27 10.23 -5.44
C PRO A 60 -5.14 11.74 -5.21
N LEU A 61 -3.93 12.29 -5.44
CA LEU A 61 -3.63 13.68 -5.13
C LEU A 61 -4.53 14.67 -5.87
N LEU A 62 -4.80 14.42 -7.15
CA LEU A 62 -5.67 15.28 -7.96
C LEU A 62 -7.08 15.41 -7.34
N THR A 63 -7.61 14.29 -6.84
CA THR A 63 -8.94 14.27 -6.19
C THR A 63 -8.91 15.10 -4.90
N SER A 64 -7.89 14.92 -4.07
CA SER A 64 -7.72 15.66 -2.82
C SER A 64 -7.53 17.15 -3.05
N LEU A 65 -6.71 17.55 -4.01
CA LEU A 65 -6.48 18.96 -4.36
C LEU A 65 -7.76 19.64 -4.86
N LYS A 66 -8.53 18.99 -5.74
CA LYS A 66 -9.78 19.55 -6.28
C LYS A 66 -10.85 19.81 -5.22
N ALA A 67 -10.77 19.17 -4.08
CA ALA A 67 -11.67 19.39 -2.95
C ALA A 67 -11.32 20.64 -2.13
N LEU A 68 -10.13 21.22 -2.32
CA LEU A 68 -9.67 22.36 -1.53
C LEU A 68 -10.21 23.70 -2.08
N PRO A 69 -10.65 24.63 -1.19
CA PRO A 69 -11.00 25.98 -1.59
C PRO A 69 -9.83 26.69 -2.28
N GLY A 70 -10.09 27.34 -3.42
CA GLY A 70 -9.09 28.07 -4.18
C GLY A 70 -8.28 27.23 -5.18
N VAL A 71 -8.44 25.90 -5.18
CA VAL A 71 -7.94 25.06 -6.26
C VAL A 71 -8.98 25.03 -7.40
N THR A 72 -8.55 25.33 -8.60
CA THR A 72 -9.38 25.42 -9.81
C THR A 72 -8.82 24.53 -10.92
N GLN A 73 -9.57 24.34 -11.99
CA GLN A 73 -9.06 23.63 -13.18
C GLN A 73 -7.83 24.32 -13.82
N GLU A 74 -7.71 25.63 -13.64
CA GLU A 74 -6.62 26.44 -14.24
C GLU A 74 -5.31 26.30 -13.45
N ASN A 75 -5.37 26.13 -12.10
CA ASN A 75 -4.18 26.12 -11.26
C ASN A 75 -3.78 24.72 -10.74
N VAL A 76 -4.67 23.72 -10.78
CA VAL A 76 -4.40 22.39 -10.19
C VAL A 76 -3.19 21.70 -10.82
N ALA A 77 -3.01 21.80 -12.14
CA ALA A 77 -1.89 21.17 -12.84
C ALA A 77 -0.55 21.75 -12.36
N SER A 78 -0.43 23.09 -12.28
CA SER A 78 0.80 23.73 -11.82
C SER A 78 1.09 23.50 -10.33
N ILE A 79 0.06 23.38 -9.49
CA ILE A 79 0.21 22.96 -8.07
C ILE A 79 0.77 21.54 -8.00
N MET A 80 0.21 20.61 -8.78
CA MET A 80 0.67 19.21 -8.83
C MET A 80 2.13 19.11 -9.32
N ASP A 81 2.49 19.84 -10.37
CA ASP A 81 3.86 19.87 -10.91
C ASP A 81 4.86 20.40 -9.89
N HIS A 82 4.49 21.45 -9.16
CA HIS A 82 5.30 22.01 -8.08
C HIS A 82 5.52 20.96 -6.97
N TYR A 83 4.44 20.35 -6.49
CA TYR A 83 4.52 19.30 -5.48
C TYR A 83 5.40 18.12 -5.96
N ARG A 84 5.13 17.57 -7.17
CA ARG A 84 5.85 16.42 -7.71
C ARG A 84 7.35 16.71 -7.87
N SER A 85 7.70 17.91 -8.36
CA SER A 85 9.10 18.33 -8.48
C SER A 85 9.80 18.39 -7.12
N SER A 86 9.17 18.97 -6.11
CA SER A 86 9.70 19.03 -4.75
C SER A 86 9.85 17.62 -4.14
N TYR A 87 8.83 16.78 -4.31
CA TYR A 87 8.83 15.42 -3.81
C TYR A 87 9.94 14.57 -4.44
N LEU A 88 10.14 14.66 -5.76
CA LEU A 88 11.23 13.97 -6.46
C LEU A 88 12.62 14.45 -6.03
N ASN A 89 12.79 15.75 -5.79
CA ASN A 89 14.09 16.34 -5.47
C ASN A 89 14.55 16.04 -4.04
N SER A 90 13.63 16.00 -3.08
CA SER A 90 13.98 15.86 -1.66
C SER A 90 13.02 14.98 -0.83
N GLY A 91 11.73 14.97 -1.18
CA GLY A 91 10.72 14.31 -0.39
C GLY A 91 10.92 12.80 -0.28
N MET A 92 11.25 12.13 -1.39
CA MET A 92 11.50 10.68 -1.38
C MET A 92 12.69 10.30 -0.50
N ALA A 93 13.76 11.11 -0.50
CA ALA A 93 14.93 10.87 0.34
C ALA A 93 14.67 11.15 1.83
N ALA A 94 13.72 12.04 2.14
CA ALA A 94 13.30 12.33 3.51
C ALA A 94 12.37 11.26 4.10
N SER A 95 11.68 10.50 3.26
CA SER A 95 10.81 9.40 3.67
C SER A 95 11.61 8.29 4.36
N LYS A 96 10.96 7.50 5.20
CA LYS A 96 11.60 6.43 5.99
C LYS A 96 10.78 5.14 5.93
N VAL A 97 11.45 4.01 5.79
CA VAL A 97 10.81 2.70 5.98
C VAL A 97 10.37 2.57 7.44
N TYR A 98 9.12 2.13 7.67
CA TYR A 98 8.66 1.88 9.03
C TYR A 98 9.50 0.79 9.72
N PRO A 99 9.72 0.90 11.05
CA PRO A 99 10.50 -0.09 11.80
C PRO A 99 9.99 -1.51 11.61
N GLY A 100 10.89 -2.47 11.35
CA GLY A 100 10.57 -3.89 11.17
C GLY A 100 10.00 -4.28 9.82
N ILE A 101 9.61 -3.34 8.95
CA ILE A 101 9.02 -3.64 7.64
C ILE A 101 10.04 -4.28 6.70
N ARG A 102 11.28 -3.83 6.68
CA ARG A 102 12.32 -4.42 5.84
C ARG A 102 12.55 -5.89 6.18
N GLU A 103 12.69 -6.18 7.46
CA GLU A 103 12.89 -7.53 8.00
C GLU A 103 11.68 -8.42 7.72
N LEU A 104 10.47 -7.88 7.87
CA LEU A 104 9.23 -8.58 7.52
C LEU A 104 9.19 -8.97 6.03
N LEU A 105 9.48 -8.04 5.13
CA LEU A 105 9.49 -8.30 3.68
C LEU A 105 10.54 -9.35 3.30
N GLN A 106 11.73 -9.31 3.90
CA GLN A 106 12.78 -10.31 3.70
C GLN A 106 12.28 -11.69 4.13
N THR A 107 11.75 -11.78 5.34
CA THR A 107 11.25 -13.04 5.92
C THR A 107 10.10 -13.61 5.09
N LEU A 108 9.14 -12.81 4.67
CA LEU A 108 8.06 -13.26 3.76
C LEU A 108 8.64 -13.90 2.50
N GLY A 109 9.70 -13.31 1.91
CA GLY A 109 10.38 -13.88 0.76
C GLY A 109 11.05 -15.23 1.04
N GLU A 110 11.69 -15.38 2.19
CA GLU A 110 12.29 -16.64 2.62
C GLU A 110 11.25 -17.76 2.79
N PHE A 111 10.02 -17.40 3.17
CA PHE A 111 8.88 -18.31 3.24
C PHE A 111 8.18 -18.54 1.89
N GLY A 112 8.67 -17.95 0.80
CA GLY A 112 8.06 -18.08 -0.53
C GLY A 112 6.72 -17.38 -0.65
N VAL A 113 6.43 -16.39 0.21
CA VAL A 113 5.24 -15.54 0.12
C VAL A 113 5.50 -14.43 -0.89
N ALA A 114 4.65 -14.30 -1.91
CA ALA A 114 4.75 -13.23 -2.88
C ALA A 114 4.36 -11.88 -2.25
N ARG A 115 5.08 -10.82 -2.62
CA ARG A 115 4.93 -9.46 -2.07
C ARG A 115 4.65 -8.50 -3.21
N ALA A 116 3.42 -8.02 -3.29
CA ALA A 116 3.02 -7.02 -4.26
C ALA A 116 2.76 -5.68 -3.57
N VAL A 117 2.95 -4.59 -4.28
CA VAL A 117 2.49 -3.25 -3.85
C VAL A 117 1.29 -2.85 -4.70
N ALA A 118 0.25 -2.33 -4.04
CA ALA A 118 -0.93 -1.73 -4.66
C ALA A 118 -1.16 -0.34 -4.04
N THR A 119 -0.77 0.73 -4.73
CA THR A 119 -0.77 2.09 -4.16
C THR A 119 -1.49 3.10 -5.03
N SER A 120 -2.14 4.09 -4.41
CA SER A 120 -2.72 5.25 -5.13
C SER A 120 -1.66 6.22 -5.68
N LYS A 121 -0.40 6.06 -5.26
CA LYS A 121 0.73 6.81 -5.84
C LYS A 121 0.90 6.43 -7.33
N PRO A 122 1.20 7.36 -8.24
CA PRO A 122 1.58 7.03 -9.61
C PRO A 122 2.69 5.97 -9.67
N GLU A 123 2.49 4.92 -10.46
CA GLU A 123 3.36 3.74 -10.49
C GLU A 123 4.86 4.06 -10.69
N PRO A 124 5.27 4.98 -11.59
CA PRO A 124 6.68 5.34 -11.72
C PRO A 124 7.26 5.99 -10.45
N LEU A 125 6.44 6.75 -9.70
CA LEU A 125 6.85 7.33 -8.43
C LEU A 125 6.95 6.28 -7.32
N ALA A 126 6.08 5.27 -7.33
CA ALA A 126 6.14 4.15 -6.40
C ALA A 126 7.43 3.33 -6.60
N HIS A 127 7.76 2.98 -7.84
CA HIS A 127 9.03 2.32 -8.17
C HIS A 127 10.23 3.13 -7.68
N ARG A 128 10.25 4.45 -7.97
CA ARG A 128 11.34 5.31 -7.56
C ARG A 128 11.47 5.42 -6.04
N LEU A 129 10.37 5.51 -5.31
CA LEU A 129 10.40 5.54 -3.84
C LEU A 129 10.97 4.23 -3.27
N LEU A 130 10.55 3.08 -3.79
CA LEU A 130 11.06 1.77 -3.37
C LEU A 130 12.57 1.64 -3.63
N GLU A 131 13.07 2.15 -4.77
CA GLU A 131 14.51 2.20 -5.05
C GLU A 131 15.26 3.07 -4.04
N VAL A 132 14.79 4.31 -3.82
CA VAL A 132 15.42 5.28 -2.89
C VAL A 132 15.44 4.72 -1.47
N GLN A 133 14.39 4.01 -1.06
CA GLN A 133 14.27 3.41 0.26
C GLN A 133 14.95 2.02 0.36
N GLY A 134 15.52 1.50 -0.75
CA GLY A 134 16.18 0.19 -0.81
C GLY A 134 15.24 -0.99 -0.57
N LEU A 135 13.97 -0.86 -0.95
CA LEU A 135 12.95 -1.91 -0.85
C LEU A 135 12.70 -2.62 -2.19
N ALA A 136 13.17 -2.07 -3.32
CA ALA A 136 12.85 -2.58 -4.66
C ALA A 136 13.16 -4.08 -4.83
N GLY A 137 14.27 -4.58 -4.26
CA GLY A 137 14.64 -6.00 -4.32
C GLY A 137 13.82 -6.91 -3.38
N LEU A 138 12.94 -6.35 -2.56
CA LEU A 138 12.11 -7.09 -1.60
C LEU A 138 10.63 -7.18 -2.04
N ILE A 139 10.28 -6.56 -3.17
CA ILE A 139 8.93 -6.52 -3.72
C ILE A 139 8.95 -7.21 -5.08
N ASP A 140 8.02 -8.13 -5.30
CA ASP A 140 7.95 -8.94 -6.52
C ASP A 140 7.20 -8.22 -7.65
N SER A 141 6.22 -7.37 -7.33
CA SER A 141 5.51 -6.53 -8.31
C SER A 141 4.98 -5.24 -7.68
N VAL A 142 4.86 -4.18 -8.50
CA VAL A 142 4.39 -2.86 -8.08
C VAL A 142 3.30 -2.41 -9.02
N HIS A 143 2.17 -2.02 -8.46
CA HIS A 143 1.00 -1.51 -9.16
C HIS A 143 0.59 -0.19 -8.54
N GLY A 144 0.55 0.84 -9.34
CA GLY A 144 0.21 2.20 -8.93
C GLY A 144 -0.88 2.80 -9.80
N SER A 145 -1.29 4.02 -9.46
CA SER A 145 -2.19 4.77 -10.35
C SER A 145 -1.48 5.13 -11.65
N HIS A 146 -2.27 5.43 -12.68
CA HIS A 146 -1.75 5.93 -13.95
C HIS A 146 -1.01 7.26 -13.71
N PRO A 147 0.14 7.53 -14.37
CA PRO A 147 0.86 8.80 -14.24
C PRO A 147 0.02 10.02 -14.54
N ASP A 148 -0.91 9.90 -15.50
CA ASP A 148 -1.99 10.84 -15.74
C ASP A 148 -3.18 10.45 -14.86
N GLU A 149 -3.32 11.11 -13.72
CA GLU A 149 -4.39 10.87 -12.74
C GLU A 149 -5.79 11.25 -13.26
N THR A 150 -5.91 11.79 -14.49
CA THR A 150 -7.20 12.05 -15.15
C THR A 150 -7.76 10.82 -15.86
N VAL A 151 -6.94 9.76 -16.02
CA VAL A 151 -7.37 8.51 -16.64
C VAL A 151 -8.38 7.80 -15.74
N PRO A 152 -9.58 7.47 -16.22
CA PRO A 152 -10.57 6.70 -15.48
C PRO A 152 -10.03 5.32 -15.06
N HIS A 153 -10.60 4.75 -14.00
CA HIS A 153 -10.26 3.40 -13.52
C HIS A 153 -8.84 3.26 -12.94
N SER A 154 -8.34 4.31 -12.28
CA SER A 154 -7.08 4.30 -11.51
C SER A 154 -7.35 4.25 -10.00
N GLY A 155 -8.51 3.76 -9.57
CA GLY A 155 -8.88 3.65 -8.17
C GLY A 155 -8.21 2.46 -7.48
N LYS A 156 -8.27 2.42 -6.14
CA LYS A 156 -7.63 1.36 -5.36
C LYS A 156 -8.12 -0.04 -5.73
N THR A 157 -9.39 -0.19 -6.04
CA THR A 157 -9.99 -1.47 -6.47
C THR A 157 -9.32 -2.02 -7.73
N GLU A 158 -9.15 -1.19 -8.76
CA GLU A 158 -8.52 -1.60 -10.02
C GLU A 158 -7.02 -1.90 -9.84
N ILE A 159 -6.36 -1.14 -8.97
CA ILE A 159 -4.94 -1.34 -8.65
C ILE A 159 -4.75 -2.68 -7.89
N VAL A 160 -5.64 -2.99 -6.95
CA VAL A 160 -5.62 -4.29 -6.25
C VAL A 160 -5.91 -5.43 -7.22
N ALA A 161 -6.81 -5.26 -8.21
CA ALA A 161 -7.04 -6.26 -9.26
C ALA A 161 -5.76 -6.54 -10.06
N ALA A 162 -5.02 -5.50 -10.45
CA ALA A 162 -3.75 -5.67 -11.14
C ALA A 162 -2.70 -6.41 -10.30
N ALA A 163 -2.61 -6.08 -9.00
CA ALA A 163 -1.73 -6.79 -8.07
C ALA A 163 -2.13 -8.27 -7.91
N LEU A 164 -3.42 -8.58 -7.83
CA LEU A 164 -3.93 -9.95 -7.78
C LEU A 164 -3.55 -10.75 -9.02
N SER A 165 -3.68 -10.15 -10.21
CA SER A 165 -3.24 -10.78 -11.46
C SER A 165 -1.75 -11.09 -11.44
N ALA A 166 -0.92 -10.14 -10.98
CA ALA A 166 0.53 -10.31 -10.92
C ALA A 166 0.98 -11.41 -9.94
N VAL A 167 0.25 -11.64 -8.85
CA VAL A 167 0.56 -12.75 -7.93
C VAL A 167 -0.08 -14.08 -8.35
N GLY A 168 -0.67 -14.15 -9.56
CA GLY A 168 -1.23 -15.38 -10.11
C GLY A 168 -2.59 -15.78 -9.52
N ALA A 169 -3.34 -14.82 -8.96
CA ALA A 169 -4.66 -15.05 -8.38
C ALA A 169 -5.82 -15.03 -9.39
N ASP A 170 -5.51 -14.86 -10.69
CA ASP A 170 -6.51 -14.90 -11.77
C ASP A 170 -7.12 -16.29 -11.90
N GLY A 171 -8.45 -16.35 -11.96
CA GLY A 171 -9.18 -17.61 -12.08
C GLY A 171 -9.20 -18.48 -10.82
N VAL A 172 -8.56 -18.04 -9.73
CA VAL A 172 -8.64 -18.67 -8.41
C VAL A 172 -10.01 -18.37 -7.81
N ASP A 173 -10.67 -19.39 -7.24
CA ASP A 173 -11.95 -19.16 -6.58
C ASP A 173 -11.81 -18.24 -5.36
N GLU A 174 -12.90 -17.56 -4.99
CA GLU A 174 -12.88 -16.52 -3.96
C GLU A 174 -12.43 -17.07 -2.60
N HIS A 175 -12.82 -18.30 -2.26
CA HIS A 175 -12.47 -18.91 -0.98
C HIS A 175 -10.95 -19.17 -0.90
N GLN A 176 -10.38 -19.78 -1.93
CA GLN A 176 -8.94 -20.02 -2.01
C GLN A 176 -8.15 -18.72 -2.01
N ARG A 177 -8.64 -17.69 -2.73
CA ARG A 177 -8.03 -16.36 -2.76
C ARG A 177 -8.05 -15.71 -1.38
N ARG A 178 -9.20 -15.77 -0.66
CA ARG A 178 -9.33 -15.25 0.71
C ARG A 178 -8.37 -15.93 1.68
N ASP A 179 -8.07 -17.21 1.50
CA ASP A 179 -7.18 -17.96 2.39
C ASP A 179 -5.70 -17.74 2.12
N ARG A 180 -5.35 -17.25 0.91
CA ARG A 180 -3.95 -17.16 0.47
C ARG A 180 -3.48 -15.76 0.15
N VAL A 181 -4.37 -14.77 0.02
CA VAL A 181 -4.01 -13.39 -0.23
C VAL A 181 -4.53 -12.50 0.88
N VAL A 182 -3.64 -11.65 1.42
CA VAL A 182 -3.98 -10.66 2.44
C VAL A 182 -3.58 -9.28 1.92
N MET A 183 -4.50 -8.32 2.04
CA MET A 183 -4.18 -6.91 1.85
C MET A 183 -3.73 -6.29 3.16
N VAL A 184 -2.73 -5.42 3.10
CA VAL A 184 -2.23 -4.62 4.23
C VAL A 184 -2.23 -3.16 3.82
N GLY A 185 -2.89 -2.31 4.59
CA GLY A 185 -2.96 -0.87 4.29
C GLY A 185 -3.34 -0.05 5.51
N ASP A 186 -3.19 1.26 5.40
CA ASP A 186 -3.43 2.17 6.51
C ASP A 186 -4.68 3.05 6.33
N ARG A 187 -5.45 2.89 5.22
CA ARG A 187 -6.61 3.74 4.95
C ARG A 187 -7.86 2.93 4.57
N ILE A 188 -9.02 3.55 4.74
CA ILE A 188 -10.32 3.04 4.28
C ILE A 188 -10.30 2.55 2.83
N PHE A 189 -9.49 3.17 1.96
CA PHE A 189 -9.37 2.80 0.55
C PHE A 189 -8.78 1.40 0.36
N ASP A 190 -7.85 1.00 1.25
CA ASP A 190 -7.22 -0.32 1.26
C ASP A 190 -8.23 -1.39 1.65
N VAL A 191 -9.00 -1.11 2.70
CA VAL A 191 -10.08 -2.00 3.17
C VAL A 191 -11.13 -2.18 2.06
N ALA A 192 -11.59 -1.08 1.46
CA ALA A 192 -12.57 -1.13 0.38
C ALA A 192 -12.03 -1.87 -0.85
N GLY A 193 -10.77 -1.61 -1.24
CA GLY A 193 -10.11 -2.30 -2.36
C GLY A 193 -9.95 -3.80 -2.11
N ALA A 194 -9.58 -4.21 -0.90
CA ALA A 194 -9.48 -5.61 -0.51
C ALA A 194 -10.84 -6.31 -0.56
N HIS A 195 -11.86 -5.73 0.08
CA HIS A 195 -13.19 -6.31 0.18
C HIS A 195 -13.90 -6.41 -1.17
N ALA A 196 -13.65 -5.46 -2.10
CA ALA A 196 -14.17 -5.54 -3.46
C ALA A 196 -13.71 -6.81 -4.22
N HIS A 197 -12.61 -7.42 -3.78
CA HIS A 197 -12.05 -8.66 -4.34
C HIS A 197 -12.18 -9.88 -3.41
N GLY A 198 -12.94 -9.78 -2.32
CA GLY A 198 -13.13 -10.85 -1.35
C GLY A 198 -11.88 -11.17 -0.51
N LEU A 199 -10.90 -10.25 -0.42
CA LEU A 199 -9.71 -10.41 0.39
C LEU A 199 -9.96 -9.99 1.84
N ARG A 200 -9.16 -10.56 2.74
CA ARG A 200 -9.01 -10.01 4.11
C ARG A 200 -8.07 -8.81 4.06
N CYS A 201 -8.37 -7.81 4.89
CA CYS A 201 -7.54 -6.63 5.06
C CYS A 201 -7.04 -6.51 6.50
N ILE A 202 -5.72 -6.37 6.67
CA ILE A 202 -5.11 -5.94 7.92
C ILE A 202 -4.89 -4.44 7.84
N GLY A 203 -5.59 -3.69 8.69
CA GLY A 203 -5.35 -2.26 8.87
C GLY A 203 -4.12 -2.03 9.75
N VAL A 204 -3.19 -1.19 9.32
CA VAL A 204 -2.05 -0.79 10.15
C VAL A 204 -2.32 0.58 10.79
N THR A 205 -2.12 0.68 12.11
CA THR A 205 -2.53 1.87 12.87
C THR A 205 -1.42 2.91 13.04
N TRP A 206 -0.24 2.67 12.48
CA TRP A 206 0.88 3.63 12.49
C TRP A 206 0.86 4.63 11.34
N GLY A 207 -0.08 4.46 10.38
CA GLY A 207 -0.19 5.29 9.18
C GLY A 207 -1.03 6.55 9.37
N TYR A 208 -1.78 6.91 8.34
CA TYR A 208 -2.52 8.19 8.24
C TYR A 208 -4.03 8.07 8.45
N ALA A 209 -4.55 6.89 8.83
CA ALA A 209 -5.97 6.76 9.16
C ALA A 209 -6.33 7.65 10.35
N PRO A 210 -7.38 8.46 10.27
CA PRO A 210 -8.00 9.04 11.44
C PRO A 210 -8.42 7.94 12.43
N GLU A 211 -8.47 8.28 13.73
CA GLU A 211 -8.92 7.37 14.77
C GLU A 211 -10.30 6.77 14.43
N GLY A 212 -10.41 5.45 14.48
CA GLY A 212 -11.64 4.72 14.19
C GLY A 212 -11.94 4.53 12.68
N GLU A 213 -11.16 5.08 11.75
CA GLU A 213 -11.40 4.92 10.30
C GLU A 213 -11.35 3.46 9.88
N LEU A 214 -10.32 2.74 10.29
CA LEU A 214 -10.10 1.34 9.87
C LEU A 214 -11.16 0.41 10.44
N GLU A 215 -11.54 0.60 11.70
CA GLU A 215 -12.62 -0.15 12.34
C GLU A 215 -13.96 0.12 11.66
N ALA A 216 -14.28 1.39 11.40
CA ALA A 216 -15.51 1.79 10.73
C ALA A 216 -15.56 1.29 9.28
N ALA A 217 -14.41 1.19 8.61
CA ALA A 217 -14.29 0.61 7.27
C ALA A 217 -14.43 -0.93 7.28
N GLY A 218 -14.36 -1.57 8.45
CA GLY A 218 -14.48 -3.01 8.60
C GLY A 218 -13.19 -3.77 8.32
N ALA A 219 -12.01 -3.21 8.62
CA ALA A 219 -10.76 -3.97 8.55
C ALA A 219 -10.89 -5.28 9.34
N ASP A 220 -10.50 -6.42 8.72
CA ASP A 220 -10.66 -7.74 9.36
C ASP A 220 -9.78 -7.87 10.62
N HIS A 221 -8.61 -7.21 10.62
CA HIS A 221 -7.68 -7.16 11.74
C HIS A 221 -6.97 -5.80 11.78
N LEU A 222 -6.41 -5.46 12.95
CA LEU A 222 -5.57 -4.27 13.13
C LEU A 222 -4.19 -4.69 13.64
N ALA A 223 -3.14 -4.02 13.17
CA ALA A 223 -1.78 -4.19 13.64
C ALA A 223 -1.19 -2.83 14.08
N ALA A 224 -0.63 -2.78 15.29
CA ALA A 224 -0.03 -1.57 15.84
C ALA A 224 1.48 -1.45 15.54
N ASP A 225 2.12 -2.55 15.16
CA ASP A 225 3.53 -2.60 14.79
C ASP A 225 3.82 -3.78 13.84
N ALA A 226 5.04 -3.82 13.29
CA ALA A 226 5.44 -4.87 12.35
C ALA A 226 5.46 -6.27 12.99
N ALA A 227 5.67 -6.38 14.31
CA ALA A 227 5.66 -7.67 15.00
C ALA A 227 4.24 -8.24 15.07
N GLN A 228 3.26 -7.41 15.41
CA GLN A 228 1.85 -7.81 15.39
C GLN A 228 1.37 -8.11 13.97
N LEU A 229 1.81 -7.32 12.98
CA LEU A 229 1.53 -7.59 11.57
C LEU A 229 2.09 -8.97 11.15
N ALA A 230 3.31 -9.30 11.54
CA ALA A 230 3.93 -10.60 11.26
C ALA A 230 3.12 -11.76 11.88
N ASP A 231 2.69 -11.64 13.15
CA ASP A 231 1.88 -12.64 13.83
C ASP A 231 0.53 -12.87 13.09
N LEU A 232 -0.14 -11.81 12.68
CA LEU A 232 -1.39 -11.87 11.93
C LEU A 232 -1.19 -12.51 10.55
N LEU A 233 -0.17 -12.11 9.80
CA LEU A 233 0.14 -12.70 8.49
C LEU A 233 0.45 -14.18 8.61
N GLN A 234 1.25 -14.57 9.62
CA GLN A 234 1.54 -15.97 9.89
C GLN A 234 0.26 -16.78 10.13
N GLN A 235 -0.65 -16.28 10.97
CA GLN A 235 -1.91 -16.93 11.27
C GLN A 235 -2.81 -17.04 10.04
N LEU A 236 -2.99 -15.94 9.30
CA LEU A 236 -3.93 -15.85 8.18
C LEU A 236 -3.47 -16.66 6.96
N LEU A 237 -2.16 -16.75 6.72
CA LEU A 237 -1.58 -17.49 5.60
C LEU A 237 -1.21 -18.94 5.97
N GLY A 238 -1.39 -19.34 7.24
CA GLY A 238 -1.11 -20.70 7.70
C GLY A 238 0.38 -21.08 7.61
N LEU A 239 1.30 -20.13 7.86
CA LEU A 239 2.73 -20.37 7.77
C LEU A 239 3.23 -21.17 8.98
N SER A 240 3.99 -22.25 8.73
CA SER A 240 4.37 -23.23 9.74
C SER A 240 5.49 -22.79 10.71
N SER A 241 6.14 -21.65 10.44
CA SER A 241 7.24 -21.13 11.26
C SER A 241 7.00 -19.65 11.61
N SER A 242 7.64 -19.18 12.70
CA SER A 242 7.40 -17.83 13.21
C SER A 242 8.05 -16.76 12.33
N LEU A 243 7.24 -15.92 11.71
CA LEU A 243 7.71 -14.71 11.04
C LEU A 243 8.33 -13.71 12.04
N ARG A 244 7.84 -13.71 13.27
CA ARG A 244 8.29 -12.79 14.33
C ARG A 244 9.74 -13.01 14.77
N SER A 245 10.25 -14.25 14.67
CA SER A 245 11.61 -14.57 15.11
C SER A 245 12.70 -13.82 14.33
N ALA A 246 12.38 -13.34 13.14
CA ALA A 246 13.30 -12.59 12.28
C ALA A 246 13.25 -11.07 12.53
N LEU A 247 12.29 -10.58 13.33
CA LEU A 247 12.12 -9.16 13.65
C LEU A 247 12.82 -8.77 14.99
N ALA A 248 13.40 -9.74 15.67
CA ALA A 248 14.16 -9.57 16.93
C ALA A 248 15.65 -9.39 16.66
#